data_974c1ac677ce7c98355572aa4c0fdcc8
#
_entry.id   974c1ac677ce7c98355572aa4c0fdcc8
#
_cell.length_a   1.000
_cell.length_b   1.000
_cell.length_c   1.000
_cell.angle_alpha   90.00
_cell.angle_beta   90.00
_cell.angle_gamma   90.00
#
_symmetry.space_group_name_H-M   'P 1'
#
loop_
_entity.id
_entity.type
_entity.pdbx_description
1 polymer ?
#
loop_
_entity_poly.entity_id
_entity_poly.type
_entity_poly.pdbx_seq_one_letter_code
_entity_poly.pdbx_strand_id
1 'polypeptide(L)'
;SSAGLERDEPTVLLLAHANGFHSRTWDDAAEELMRVASSAEGLGWRTGGVRVITFSFRAHGKSTAPISGDRDALRWGKFSEDLLAVVEQTPGLVRDKLVGIGHSLGAHAMLRAEALRPGTFASLYCFEPIFVCDPGKLPPFVPMSLERAAARRRRTFPSRSDARAAYGSKPPLNILQSEVLDAYVQHGFVDATGGEKGEVTLACTPETELTVFACGGVEAEANKLVGGGKVRCPVTVAHGATHDPRDVYGRSPNDAIYSSIISPVIAEYIGENAFVEYVPALTHFGPLQDTVWFAKSVGAHLSRVGVAKGRSRL
;
A
#
# COMPACT_ATOMS: atom_id res chain seq x y z
N SER A 1 30.06 8.23 -36.63
CA SER A 1 29.94 7.80 -35.23
C SER A 1 28.65 8.40 -34.65
N SER A 2 27.56 7.60 -34.69
CA SER A 2 26.31 7.89 -34.02
C SER A 2 26.53 7.64 -32.52
N ALA A 3 26.81 8.68 -31.76
CA ALA A 3 26.65 8.68 -30.33
C ALA A 3 25.15 8.49 -30.09
N GLY A 4 24.74 7.24 -29.80
CA GLY A 4 23.41 6.97 -29.31
C GLY A 4 23.26 7.72 -28.01
N LEU A 5 22.30 8.65 -27.98
CA LEU A 5 21.78 9.21 -26.75
C LEU A 5 21.25 8.02 -25.94
N GLU A 6 22.05 7.54 -24.99
CA GLU A 6 21.53 6.66 -23.94
C GLU A 6 20.35 7.40 -23.30
N ARG A 7 19.15 6.98 -23.63
CA ARG A 7 17.97 7.47 -22.94
C ARG A 7 18.08 6.97 -21.52
N ASP A 8 18.23 7.90 -20.58
CA ASP A 8 18.16 7.56 -19.15
C ASP A 8 16.87 6.76 -18.89
N GLU A 9 17.04 5.57 -18.32
CA GLU A 9 15.91 4.71 -17.94
C GLU A 9 15.02 5.44 -16.92
N PRO A 10 13.69 5.36 -17.05
CA PRO A 10 12.77 6.05 -16.17
C PRO A 10 12.87 5.54 -14.72
N THR A 11 12.61 6.42 -13.77
CA THR A 11 12.31 6.00 -12.39
C THR A 11 10.96 5.30 -12.38
N VAL A 12 10.92 4.09 -11.83
CA VAL A 12 9.69 3.30 -11.74
C VAL A 12 9.14 3.35 -10.33
N LEU A 13 7.89 3.79 -10.19
CA LEU A 13 7.14 3.78 -8.94
C LEU A 13 6.18 2.59 -8.96
N LEU A 14 6.43 1.59 -8.13
CA LEU A 14 5.57 0.42 -7.97
C LEU A 14 4.68 0.61 -6.75
N LEU A 15 3.35 0.69 -6.97
CA LEU A 15 2.37 0.97 -5.93
C LEU A 15 1.63 -0.30 -5.50
N ALA A 16 1.62 -0.58 -4.20
CA ALA A 16 0.96 -1.74 -3.59
C ALA A 16 -0.13 -1.30 -2.61
N HIS A 17 -1.36 -1.77 -2.84
CA HIS A 17 -2.57 -1.37 -2.12
C HIS A 17 -2.75 -2.05 -0.76
N ALA A 18 -3.63 -1.49 0.08
CA ALA A 18 -4.05 -2.08 1.35
C ALA A 18 -5.01 -3.27 1.15
N ASN A 19 -5.17 -4.09 2.21
CA ASN A 19 -6.15 -5.17 2.23
C ASN A 19 -7.57 -4.64 1.94
N GLY A 20 -8.34 -5.35 1.12
CA GLY A 20 -9.69 -4.96 0.70
C GLY A 20 -9.75 -3.90 -0.41
N PHE A 21 -8.61 -3.38 -0.88
CA PHE A 21 -8.49 -2.44 -2.00
C PHE A 21 -7.98 -3.15 -3.28
N HIS A 22 -7.62 -2.39 -4.30
CA HIS A 22 -7.11 -2.91 -5.58
C HIS A 22 -6.29 -1.86 -6.32
N SER A 23 -5.63 -2.24 -7.41
CA SER A 23 -4.72 -1.38 -8.17
C SER A 23 -5.35 -0.06 -8.63
N ARG A 24 -6.62 -0.08 -9.04
CA ARG A 24 -7.29 1.09 -9.60
C ARG A 24 -7.62 2.19 -8.56
N THR A 25 -7.53 1.88 -7.27
CA THR A 25 -7.64 2.91 -6.22
C THR A 25 -6.42 3.84 -6.16
N TRP A 26 -5.37 3.51 -6.91
CA TRP A 26 -4.18 4.32 -7.06
C TRP A 26 -4.21 5.27 -8.27
N ASP A 27 -5.26 5.22 -9.11
CA ASP A 27 -5.28 5.96 -10.38
C ASP A 27 -5.06 7.45 -10.18
N ASP A 28 -5.83 8.08 -9.29
CA ASP A 28 -5.71 9.50 -8.98
C ASP A 28 -4.34 9.85 -8.36
N ALA A 29 -3.87 9.04 -7.42
CA ALA A 29 -2.53 9.20 -6.85
C ALA A 29 -1.41 9.03 -7.90
N ALA A 30 -1.58 8.13 -8.87
CA ALA A 30 -0.63 7.93 -9.96
C ALA A 30 -0.57 9.16 -10.90
N GLU A 31 -1.73 9.75 -11.20
CA GLU A 31 -1.80 10.99 -11.98
C GLU A 31 -1.10 12.14 -11.25
N GLU A 32 -1.35 12.30 -9.94
CA GLU A 32 -0.69 13.31 -9.13
C GLU A 32 0.82 13.10 -9.01
N LEU A 33 1.29 11.85 -8.85
CA LEU A 33 2.71 11.52 -8.88
C LEU A 33 3.37 11.90 -10.19
N MET A 34 2.72 11.61 -11.33
CA MET A 34 3.22 12.02 -12.65
C MET A 34 3.22 13.54 -12.81
N ARG A 35 2.21 14.24 -12.28
CA ARG A 35 2.14 15.70 -12.30
C ARG A 35 3.27 16.34 -11.50
N VAL A 36 3.52 15.84 -10.27
CA VAL A 36 4.64 16.30 -9.44
C VAL A 36 5.97 16.04 -10.13
N ALA A 37 6.14 14.88 -10.75
CA ALA A 37 7.35 14.55 -11.49
C ALA A 37 7.59 15.48 -12.71
N SER A 38 6.53 15.96 -13.34
CA SER A 38 6.59 16.81 -14.52
C SER A 38 6.69 18.30 -14.19
N SER A 39 6.45 18.72 -12.95
CA SER A 39 6.49 20.11 -12.53
C SER A 39 7.92 20.67 -12.52
N ALA A 40 8.05 22.02 -12.58
CA ALA A 40 9.35 22.71 -12.51
C ALA A 40 10.09 22.44 -11.18
N GLU A 41 9.34 22.19 -10.13
CA GLU A 41 9.80 21.77 -8.81
C GLU A 41 10.11 20.27 -8.74
N GLY A 42 9.83 19.55 -9.81
CA GLY A 42 10.05 18.10 -9.97
C GLY A 42 11.52 17.74 -9.96
N LEU A 43 12.04 17.78 -8.86
CA LEU A 43 13.21 17.31 -8.13
C LEU A 43 14.18 16.38 -8.91
N GLY A 44 14.49 16.71 -10.18
CA GLY A 44 15.50 15.95 -10.93
C GLY A 44 15.04 14.58 -11.49
N TRP A 45 13.74 14.29 -11.47
CA TRP A 45 13.15 13.11 -12.13
C TRP A 45 13.21 13.22 -13.66
N ARG A 46 13.82 14.28 -14.17
CA ARG A 46 13.73 14.75 -15.56
C ARG A 46 14.56 13.97 -16.57
N THR A 47 15.60 13.28 -16.15
CA THR A 47 16.54 12.66 -17.10
C THR A 47 16.09 11.30 -17.59
N GLY A 48 14.93 10.81 -17.35
CA GLY A 48 14.39 9.54 -17.87
C GLY A 48 12.88 9.46 -17.73
N GLY A 49 12.26 10.46 -17.07
CA GLY A 49 10.84 10.44 -16.77
C GLY A 49 10.46 9.51 -15.61
N VAL A 50 9.16 9.37 -15.40
CA VAL A 50 8.58 8.50 -14.38
C VAL A 50 7.59 7.53 -15.02
N ARG A 51 7.66 6.30 -14.61
CA ARG A 51 6.69 5.25 -14.93
C ARG A 51 6.03 4.78 -13.65
N VAL A 52 4.71 4.85 -13.57
CA VAL A 52 3.94 4.33 -12.45
C VAL A 52 3.37 2.96 -12.81
N ILE A 53 3.54 2.00 -11.92
CA ILE A 53 2.99 0.64 -12.05
C ILE A 53 2.12 0.37 -10.84
N THR A 54 0.89 -0.04 -11.08
CA THR A 54 -0.05 -0.54 -10.07
C THR A 54 -0.43 -1.97 -10.38
N PHE A 55 -0.64 -2.78 -9.36
CA PHE A 55 -1.11 -4.15 -9.51
C PHE A 55 -2.08 -4.50 -8.39
N SER A 56 -2.92 -5.50 -8.62
CA SER A 56 -3.77 -6.04 -7.56
C SER A 56 -3.20 -7.34 -7.03
N PHE A 57 -3.06 -7.43 -5.72
CA PHE A 57 -2.71 -8.67 -5.04
C PHE A 57 -3.73 -9.78 -5.34
N ARG A 58 -3.32 -11.04 -5.11
CA ARG A 58 -4.22 -12.19 -5.16
C ARG A 58 -5.52 -11.93 -4.41
N ALA A 59 -6.64 -12.42 -4.93
CA ALA A 59 -7.98 -12.26 -4.38
C ALA A 59 -8.50 -10.81 -4.29
N HIS A 60 -7.83 -9.84 -4.93
CA HIS A 60 -8.25 -8.44 -4.95
C HIS A 60 -8.44 -7.95 -6.40
N GLY A 61 -9.43 -7.08 -6.60
CA GLY A 61 -9.73 -6.51 -7.91
C GLY A 61 -9.97 -7.59 -8.97
N LYS A 62 -9.19 -7.55 -10.05
CA LYS A 62 -9.27 -8.54 -11.14
C LYS A 62 -8.29 -9.73 -10.99
N SER A 63 -7.46 -9.74 -9.93
CA SER A 63 -6.53 -10.84 -9.72
C SER A 63 -7.25 -12.08 -9.21
N THR A 64 -6.81 -13.24 -9.70
CA THR A 64 -7.43 -14.51 -9.37
C THR A 64 -7.41 -14.76 -7.87
N ALA A 65 -8.54 -15.18 -7.32
CA ALA A 65 -8.61 -15.65 -5.95
C ALA A 65 -7.99 -17.05 -5.83
N PRO A 66 -7.29 -17.35 -4.74
CA PRO A 66 -6.96 -18.73 -4.41
C PRO A 66 -8.24 -19.54 -4.18
N ILE A 67 -8.11 -20.86 -4.19
CA ILE A 67 -9.24 -21.76 -3.91
C ILE A 67 -9.87 -21.36 -2.56
N SER A 68 -11.18 -21.25 -2.56
CA SER A 68 -11.94 -20.88 -1.34
C SER A 68 -11.54 -21.75 -0.15
N GLY A 69 -11.20 -21.10 0.98
CA GLY A 69 -10.78 -21.76 2.21
C GLY A 69 -9.29 -22.05 2.35
N ASP A 70 -8.48 -21.80 1.32
CA ASP A 70 -7.02 -21.89 1.43
C ASP A 70 -6.43 -20.71 2.19
N ARG A 71 -6.38 -20.84 3.52
CA ARG A 71 -5.79 -19.82 4.40
C ARG A 71 -4.29 -19.65 4.16
N ASP A 72 -3.58 -20.69 3.75
CA ASP A 72 -2.14 -20.61 3.52
C ASP A 72 -1.83 -19.72 2.31
N ALA A 73 -2.69 -19.72 1.30
CA ALA A 73 -2.57 -18.82 0.15
C ALA A 73 -2.79 -17.35 0.50
N LEU A 74 -3.41 -17.02 1.64
CA LEU A 74 -3.71 -15.66 2.09
C LEU A 74 -2.79 -15.20 3.25
N ARG A 75 -1.74 -15.96 3.57
CA ARG A 75 -0.71 -15.50 4.53
C ARG A 75 0.00 -14.27 3.99
N TRP A 76 0.38 -13.37 4.86
CA TRP A 76 1.02 -12.10 4.49
C TRP A 76 2.31 -12.29 3.69
N GLY A 77 3.07 -13.36 3.94
CA GLY A 77 4.24 -13.70 3.15
C GLY A 77 3.95 -13.90 1.66
N LYS A 78 2.75 -14.40 1.33
CA LYS A 78 2.33 -14.63 -0.06
C LYS A 78 2.15 -13.33 -0.85
N PHE A 79 1.75 -12.25 -0.21
CA PHE A 79 1.66 -10.93 -0.85
C PHE A 79 3.05 -10.37 -1.19
N SER A 80 4.07 -10.69 -0.39
CA SER A 80 5.46 -10.34 -0.73
C SER A 80 6.00 -11.18 -1.88
N GLU A 81 5.60 -12.45 -1.98
CA GLU A 81 5.91 -13.32 -3.13
C GLU A 81 5.24 -12.79 -4.42
N ASP A 82 3.96 -12.39 -4.35
CA ASP A 82 3.26 -11.77 -5.49
C ASP A 82 3.98 -10.52 -5.98
N LEU A 83 4.38 -9.66 -5.05
CA LEU A 83 5.08 -8.43 -5.36
C LEU A 83 6.44 -8.72 -6.03
N LEU A 84 7.21 -9.67 -5.51
CA LEU A 84 8.47 -10.08 -6.11
C LEU A 84 8.27 -10.67 -7.51
N ALA A 85 7.19 -11.44 -7.72
CA ALA A 85 6.83 -11.96 -9.05
C ALA A 85 6.48 -10.82 -10.03
N VAL A 86 5.75 -9.79 -9.59
CA VAL A 86 5.48 -8.59 -10.39
C VAL A 86 6.78 -7.91 -10.80
N VAL A 87 7.72 -7.73 -9.85
CA VAL A 87 9.03 -7.13 -10.14
C VAL A 87 9.81 -7.95 -11.16
N GLU A 88 9.82 -9.28 -11.01
CA GLU A 88 10.56 -10.17 -11.91
C GLU A 88 9.96 -10.25 -13.33
N GLN A 89 8.63 -10.20 -13.42
CA GLN A 89 7.92 -10.38 -14.69
C GLN A 89 7.67 -9.07 -15.43
N THR A 90 7.95 -7.92 -14.83
CA THR A 90 7.75 -6.62 -15.47
C THR A 90 8.97 -6.24 -16.30
N PRO A 91 8.85 -6.13 -17.64
CA PRO A 91 9.99 -5.78 -18.50
C PRO A 91 10.50 -4.37 -18.23
N GLY A 92 11.81 -4.20 -18.35
CA GLY A 92 12.48 -2.89 -18.25
C GLY A 92 12.51 -2.30 -16.85
N LEU A 93 12.38 -3.12 -15.79
CA LEU A 93 12.63 -2.67 -14.43
C LEU A 93 14.13 -2.67 -14.13
N VAL A 94 14.66 -1.51 -13.80
CA VAL A 94 16.02 -1.34 -13.28
C VAL A 94 15.94 -1.15 -11.77
N ARG A 95 16.56 -2.04 -11.01
CA ARG A 95 16.43 -2.06 -9.54
C ARG A 95 16.87 -0.76 -8.87
N ASP A 96 17.95 -0.16 -9.36
CA ASP A 96 18.47 1.13 -8.84
C ASP A 96 17.54 2.31 -9.12
N LYS A 97 16.51 2.12 -9.93
CA LYS A 97 15.47 3.10 -10.26
C LYS A 97 14.07 2.63 -9.86
N LEU A 98 13.95 1.49 -9.18
CA LEU A 98 12.67 0.96 -8.70
C LEU A 98 12.38 1.45 -7.29
N VAL A 99 11.34 2.25 -7.14
CA VAL A 99 10.83 2.74 -5.86
C VAL A 99 9.55 2.00 -5.50
N GLY A 100 9.55 1.35 -4.35
CA GLY A 100 8.35 0.71 -3.81
C GLY A 100 7.54 1.70 -2.98
N ILE A 101 6.24 1.77 -3.24
CA ILE A 101 5.30 2.62 -2.51
C ILE A 101 4.17 1.73 -2.02
N GLY A 102 4.03 1.59 -0.71
CA GLY A 102 3.07 0.69 -0.11
C GLY A 102 2.15 1.36 0.90
N HIS A 103 0.91 0.89 0.94
CA HIS A 103 -0.07 1.27 1.95
C HIS A 103 -0.49 0.04 2.76
N SER A 104 -0.39 0.12 4.09
CA SER A 104 -0.90 -0.91 5.00
C SER A 104 -0.30 -2.31 4.68
N LEU A 105 -1.10 -3.29 4.24
CA LEU A 105 -0.64 -4.60 3.78
C LEU A 105 0.38 -4.48 2.63
N GLY A 106 0.17 -3.55 1.70
CA GLY A 106 1.11 -3.29 0.61
C GLY A 106 2.46 -2.78 1.11
N ALA A 107 2.47 -1.95 2.13
CA ALA A 107 3.70 -1.48 2.78
C ALA A 107 4.42 -2.61 3.53
N HIS A 108 3.67 -3.49 4.20
CA HIS A 108 4.22 -4.71 4.78
C HIS A 108 4.88 -5.59 3.71
N ALA A 109 4.18 -5.82 2.59
CA ALA A 109 4.68 -6.65 1.50
C ALA A 109 5.98 -6.09 0.89
N MET A 110 6.10 -4.76 0.75
CA MET A 110 7.30 -4.06 0.28
C MET A 110 8.49 -4.28 1.23
N LEU A 111 8.32 -4.02 2.53
CA LEU A 111 9.37 -4.20 3.53
C LEU A 111 9.85 -5.64 3.60
N ARG A 112 8.90 -6.59 3.57
CA ARG A 112 9.25 -8.02 3.58
C ARG A 112 9.94 -8.45 2.29
N ALA A 113 9.52 -7.95 1.13
CA ALA A 113 10.15 -8.26 -0.16
C ALA A 113 11.61 -7.78 -0.19
N GLU A 114 11.89 -6.56 0.26
CA GLU A 114 13.26 -6.03 0.38
C GLU A 114 14.08 -6.84 1.39
N ALA A 115 13.49 -7.23 2.53
CA ALA A 115 14.18 -8.03 3.53
C ALA A 115 14.51 -9.47 3.05
N LEU A 116 13.63 -10.05 2.22
CA LEU A 116 13.86 -11.36 1.59
C LEU A 116 14.91 -11.28 0.48
N ARG A 117 14.91 -10.21 -0.30
CA ARG A 117 15.82 -9.96 -1.42
C ARG A 117 16.39 -8.54 -1.36
N PRO A 118 17.38 -8.30 -0.49
CA PRO A 118 17.97 -6.97 -0.33
C PRO A 118 18.50 -6.42 -1.65
N GLY A 119 18.22 -5.14 -1.92
CA GLY A 119 18.54 -4.48 -3.18
C GLY A 119 17.49 -4.70 -4.28
N THR A 120 16.29 -5.16 -3.93
CA THR A 120 15.15 -5.17 -4.84
C THR A 120 14.71 -3.75 -5.18
N PHE A 121 14.72 -2.85 -4.21
CA PHE A 121 14.29 -1.46 -4.37
C PHE A 121 15.44 -0.47 -4.17
N ALA A 122 15.41 0.62 -4.94
CA ALA A 122 16.25 1.78 -4.71
C ALA A 122 15.86 2.52 -3.42
N SER A 123 14.56 2.58 -3.13
CA SER A 123 14.01 3.08 -1.86
C SER A 123 12.57 2.62 -1.66
N LEU A 124 12.07 2.76 -0.43
CA LEU A 124 10.69 2.44 -0.06
C LEU A 124 9.99 3.62 0.60
N TYR A 125 8.75 3.86 0.21
CA TYR A 125 7.80 4.73 0.92
C TYR A 125 6.66 3.86 1.45
N CYS A 126 6.56 3.74 2.77
CA CYS A 126 5.64 2.85 3.46
C CYS A 126 4.67 3.66 4.31
N PHE A 127 3.40 3.78 3.87
CA PHE A 127 2.36 4.46 4.65
C PHE A 127 1.63 3.46 5.54
N GLU A 128 1.75 3.66 6.85
CA GLU A 128 1.16 2.83 7.91
C GLU A 128 1.29 1.32 7.65
N PRO A 129 2.52 0.80 7.49
CA PRO A 129 2.73 -0.63 7.29
C PRO A 129 2.14 -1.41 8.46
N ILE A 130 1.40 -2.48 8.16
CA ILE A 130 0.92 -3.39 9.18
C ILE A 130 2.07 -4.32 9.58
N PHE A 131 2.45 -4.29 10.84
CA PHE A 131 3.44 -5.17 11.42
C PHE A 131 2.95 -5.74 12.74
N VAL A 132 3.13 -7.03 12.93
CA VAL A 132 3.04 -7.64 14.25
C VAL A 132 4.40 -7.46 14.90
N CYS A 133 4.54 -6.50 15.76
CA CYS A 133 5.80 -6.26 16.46
C CYS A 133 5.99 -7.23 17.63
N ASP A 134 7.26 -7.34 18.09
CA ASP A 134 7.64 -8.10 19.26
C ASP A 134 6.69 -7.80 20.44
N PRO A 135 6.03 -8.82 21.00
CA PRO A 135 5.10 -8.65 22.13
C PRO A 135 5.72 -7.94 23.34
N GLY A 136 7.05 -7.89 23.45
CA GLY A 136 7.75 -7.17 24.50
C GLY A 136 7.86 -5.65 24.29
N LYS A 137 7.66 -5.15 23.06
CA LYS A 137 7.84 -3.72 22.74
C LYS A 137 6.54 -3.00 22.39
N LEU A 138 5.48 -3.72 22.03
CA LEU A 138 4.20 -3.13 21.64
C LEU A 138 3.04 -3.87 22.30
N PRO A 139 1.94 -3.16 22.57
CA PRO A 139 0.70 -3.81 22.93
C PRO A 139 0.33 -4.80 21.80
N PRO A 140 -0.21 -5.98 22.12
CA PRO A 140 -0.57 -6.95 21.12
C PRO A 140 -1.53 -6.28 20.11
N PHE A 141 -1.13 -6.29 18.84
CA PHE A 141 -2.05 -5.96 17.76
C PHE A 141 -3.21 -6.92 17.84
N VAL A 142 -4.39 -6.40 18.15
CA VAL A 142 -5.61 -7.20 18.20
C VAL A 142 -6.29 -7.03 16.85
N PRO A 143 -6.10 -7.95 15.88
CA PRO A 143 -6.77 -7.91 14.58
C PRO A 143 -8.29 -7.96 14.70
N MET A 144 -8.81 -8.31 15.88
CA MET A 144 -10.23 -8.58 16.13
C MET A 144 -11.18 -7.44 15.76
N SER A 145 -10.73 -6.17 15.82
CA SER A 145 -11.56 -5.05 15.38
C SER A 145 -11.68 -4.99 13.85
N LEU A 146 -10.56 -5.21 13.14
CA LEU A 146 -10.51 -5.24 11.68
C LEU A 146 -11.23 -6.47 11.12
N GLU A 147 -11.03 -7.64 11.75
CA GLU A 147 -11.75 -8.86 11.41
C GLU A 147 -13.27 -8.70 11.56
N ARG A 148 -13.71 -8.11 12.67
CA ARG A 148 -15.14 -7.82 12.89
C ARG A 148 -15.70 -6.81 11.90
N ALA A 149 -14.93 -5.80 11.54
CA ALA A 149 -15.34 -4.82 10.55
C ALA A 149 -15.46 -5.46 9.17
N ALA A 150 -14.49 -6.26 8.76
CA ALA A 150 -14.52 -7.02 7.50
C ALA A 150 -15.72 -7.98 7.46
N ALA A 151 -15.95 -8.76 8.52
CA ALA A 151 -17.07 -9.70 8.60
C ALA A 151 -18.46 -9.04 8.48
N ARG A 152 -18.59 -7.78 8.88
CA ARG A 152 -19.85 -7.00 8.81
C ARG A 152 -20.04 -6.26 7.50
N ARG A 153 -19.06 -6.27 6.59
CA ARG A 153 -19.19 -5.56 5.32
C ARG A 153 -20.31 -6.15 4.49
N ARG A 154 -21.15 -5.28 3.97
CA ARG A 154 -22.14 -5.68 2.98
C ARG A 154 -21.44 -6.12 1.71
N ARG A 155 -21.70 -7.34 1.29
CA ARG A 155 -21.03 -7.98 0.15
C ARG A 155 -21.68 -7.60 -1.18
N THR A 156 -23.03 -7.55 -1.22
CA THR A 156 -23.81 -7.48 -2.46
C THR A 156 -24.69 -6.25 -2.47
N PHE A 157 -24.83 -5.62 -3.63
CA PHE A 157 -25.64 -4.43 -3.84
C PHE A 157 -26.43 -4.56 -5.16
N PRO A 158 -27.64 -3.95 -5.24
CA PRO A 158 -28.46 -3.99 -6.46
C PRO A 158 -27.73 -3.43 -7.68
N SER A 159 -26.84 -2.46 -7.47
CA SER A 159 -26.03 -1.85 -8.52
C SER A 159 -24.74 -1.25 -7.97
N ARG A 160 -23.81 -0.87 -8.86
CA ARG A 160 -22.61 -0.09 -8.48
C ARG A 160 -22.98 1.29 -7.93
N SER A 161 -24.04 1.92 -8.40
CA SER A 161 -24.52 3.21 -7.88
C SER A 161 -25.01 3.08 -6.43
N ASP A 162 -25.72 2.00 -6.08
CA ASP A 162 -26.14 1.72 -4.71
C ASP A 162 -24.94 1.46 -3.79
N ALA A 163 -23.95 0.72 -4.29
CA ALA A 163 -22.70 0.50 -3.56
C ALA A 163 -21.96 1.83 -3.30
N ARG A 164 -21.86 2.69 -4.33
CA ARG A 164 -21.22 4.01 -4.24
C ARG A 164 -21.92 4.91 -3.21
N ALA A 165 -23.26 4.98 -3.27
CA ALA A 165 -24.06 5.76 -2.33
C ALA A 165 -23.88 5.24 -0.89
N ALA A 166 -23.92 3.92 -0.70
CA ALA A 166 -23.77 3.31 0.61
C ALA A 166 -22.38 3.55 1.23
N TYR A 167 -21.32 3.44 0.44
CA TYR A 167 -19.95 3.67 0.93
C TYR A 167 -19.62 5.15 1.11
N GLY A 168 -20.13 6.03 0.25
CA GLY A 168 -19.95 7.47 0.38
C GLY A 168 -20.74 8.12 1.51
N SER A 169 -21.74 7.43 2.06
CA SER A 169 -22.61 7.99 3.11
C SER A 169 -22.10 7.79 4.53
N LYS A 170 -21.12 6.91 4.75
CA LYS A 170 -20.68 6.56 6.11
C LYS A 170 -19.22 6.07 6.17
N PRO A 171 -18.59 6.22 7.36
CA PRO A 171 -17.26 5.69 7.60
C PRO A 171 -17.17 4.17 7.34
N PRO A 172 -15.97 3.70 6.99
CA PRO A 172 -14.73 4.47 6.89
C PRO A 172 -14.48 5.04 5.48
N LEU A 173 -15.23 4.63 4.46
CA LEU A 173 -14.91 4.94 3.05
C LEU A 173 -15.38 6.32 2.58
N ASN A 174 -16.25 6.99 3.36
CA ASN A 174 -16.73 8.34 3.04
C ASN A 174 -15.66 9.44 3.16
N ILE A 175 -14.47 9.11 3.69
CA ILE A 175 -13.34 10.04 3.77
C ILE A 175 -12.43 9.98 2.54
N LEU A 176 -12.60 8.96 1.69
CA LEU A 176 -11.85 8.86 0.45
C LEU A 176 -12.19 10.02 -0.49
N GLN A 177 -11.23 10.45 -1.31
CA GLN A 177 -11.56 11.34 -2.41
C GLN A 177 -12.63 10.71 -3.31
N SER A 178 -13.45 11.56 -3.93
CA SER A 178 -14.58 11.11 -4.74
C SER A 178 -14.16 10.18 -5.86
N GLU A 179 -13.10 10.55 -6.57
CA GLU A 179 -12.50 9.83 -7.68
C GLU A 179 -11.95 8.46 -7.24
N VAL A 180 -11.32 8.42 -6.07
CA VAL A 180 -10.82 7.16 -5.48
C VAL A 180 -11.96 6.23 -5.10
N LEU A 181 -13.04 6.78 -4.51
CA LEU A 181 -14.22 5.99 -4.17
C LEU A 181 -14.97 5.50 -5.42
N ASP A 182 -15.02 6.31 -6.48
CA ASP A 182 -15.56 5.91 -7.77
C ASP A 182 -14.77 4.76 -8.38
N ALA A 183 -13.43 4.87 -8.41
CA ALA A 183 -12.55 3.80 -8.87
C ALA A 183 -12.70 2.53 -8.01
N TYR A 184 -12.80 2.70 -6.67
CA TYR A 184 -13.02 1.58 -5.74
C TYR A 184 -14.27 0.79 -6.09
N VAL A 185 -15.40 1.47 -6.33
CA VAL A 185 -16.67 0.80 -6.66
C VAL A 185 -16.64 0.25 -8.09
N GLN A 186 -16.12 1.02 -9.05
CA GLN A 186 -16.12 0.61 -10.46
C GLN A 186 -15.31 -0.67 -10.69
N HIS A 187 -14.19 -0.84 -9.99
CA HIS A 187 -13.23 -1.92 -10.23
C HIS A 187 -13.10 -2.95 -9.09
N GLY A 188 -13.65 -2.65 -7.92
CA GLY A 188 -13.67 -3.55 -6.77
C GLY A 188 -14.91 -4.45 -6.69
N PHE A 189 -15.84 -4.32 -7.64
CA PHE A 189 -17.04 -5.12 -7.73
C PHE A 189 -17.10 -5.89 -9.04
N VAL A 190 -17.66 -7.08 -8.98
CA VAL A 190 -17.98 -7.94 -10.12
C VAL A 190 -19.49 -8.17 -10.18
N ASP A 191 -20.01 -8.56 -11.34
CA ASP A 191 -21.42 -8.91 -11.47
C ASP A 191 -21.74 -10.15 -10.64
N ALA A 192 -22.83 -10.13 -9.90
CA ALA A 192 -23.21 -11.23 -9.01
C ALA A 192 -23.64 -12.45 -9.82
N THR A 193 -23.03 -13.60 -9.58
CA THR A 193 -23.40 -14.85 -10.24
C THR A 193 -24.74 -15.34 -9.71
N GLY A 194 -25.74 -15.50 -10.58
CA GLY A 194 -27.09 -15.95 -10.21
C GLY A 194 -27.95 -14.88 -9.56
N GLY A 195 -27.48 -13.64 -9.49
CA GLY A 195 -28.24 -12.49 -8.99
C GLY A 195 -29.14 -11.85 -10.05
N GLU A 196 -29.88 -10.81 -9.67
CA GLU A 196 -30.66 -10.00 -10.58
C GLU A 196 -29.76 -9.22 -11.55
N LYS A 197 -30.31 -8.83 -12.69
CA LYS A 197 -29.57 -8.03 -13.68
C LYS A 197 -29.10 -6.71 -13.06
N GLY A 198 -27.80 -6.49 -13.03
CA GLY A 198 -27.17 -5.30 -12.47
C GLY A 198 -26.68 -5.46 -11.03
N GLU A 199 -27.04 -6.55 -10.36
CA GLU A 199 -26.53 -6.87 -9.03
C GLU A 199 -25.03 -7.10 -9.04
N VAL A 200 -24.33 -6.53 -8.08
CA VAL A 200 -22.87 -6.58 -7.97
C VAL A 200 -22.41 -7.08 -6.61
N THR A 201 -21.29 -7.78 -6.60
CA THR A 201 -20.66 -8.31 -5.38
C THR A 201 -19.20 -7.88 -5.29
N LEU A 202 -18.67 -7.75 -4.06
CA LEU A 202 -17.25 -7.44 -3.85
C LEU A 202 -16.34 -8.50 -4.45
N ALA A 203 -15.35 -8.09 -5.23
CA ALA A 203 -14.32 -8.96 -5.77
C ALA A 203 -13.42 -9.52 -4.65
N CYS A 204 -12.96 -8.64 -3.73
CA CYS A 204 -12.37 -9.08 -2.45
C CYS A 204 -13.52 -9.27 -1.45
N THR A 205 -13.91 -10.52 -1.22
CA THR A 205 -15.06 -10.80 -0.36
C THR A 205 -14.77 -10.48 1.11
N PRO A 206 -15.80 -10.20 1.93
CA PRO A 206 -15.62 -10.00 3.38
C PRO A 206 -14.88 -11.15 4.04
N GLU A 207 -15.11 -12.39 3.61
CA GLU A 207 -14.44 -13.58 4.11
C GLU A 207 -12.95 -13.59 3.74
N THR A 208 -12.61 -13.16 2.53
CA THR A 208 -11.22 -13.01 2.09
C THR A 208 -10.51 -11.94 2.90
N GLU A 209 -11.11 -10.75 3.02
CA GLU A 209 -10.54 -9.63 3.78
C GLU A 209 -10.31 -10.01 5.24
N LEU A 210 -11.30 -10.66 5.88
CA LEU A 210 -11.21 -11.21 7.23
C LEU A 210 -10.06 -12.22 7.35
N THR A 211 -9.98 -13.16 6.40
CA THR A 211 -8.94 -14.22 6.44
C THR A 211 -7.54 -13.61 6.34
N VAL A 212 -7.34 -12.58 5.50
CA VAL A 212 -6.07 -11.86 5.41
C VAL A 212 -5.72 -11.23 6.76
N PHE A 213 -6.66 -10.56 7.44
CA PHE A 213 -6.41 -10.01 8.77
C PHE A 213 -6.09 -11.09 9.80
N ALA A 214 -6.84 -12.19 9.81
CA ALA A 214 -6.62 -13.30 10.73
C ALA A 214 -5.28 -14.04 10.52
N CYS A 215 -4.74 -14.00 9.30
CA CYS A 215 -3.43 -14.59 8.99
C CYS A 215 -2.25 -13.72 9.47
N GLY A 216 -2.47 -12.44 9.79
CA GLY A 216 -1.40 -11.52 10.20
C GLY A 216 -0.76 -11.88 11.54
N GLY A 217 -1.52 -12.45 12.47
CA GLY A 217 -1.03 -12.82 13.81
C GLY A 217 -0.03 -14.00 13.83
N VAL A 218 0.10 -14.73 12.73
CA VAL A 218 0.93 -15.95 12.64
C VAL A 218 2.35 -15.63 12.15
N GLU A 219 2.62 -14.40 11.71
CA GLU A 219 3.89 -14.05 11.05
C GLU A 219 4.87 -13.25 11.93
N ALA A 220 5.01 -13.61 13.20
CA ALA A 220 6.03 -13.04 14.08
C ALA A 220 7.47 -13.15 13.50
N GLU A 221 7.71 -14.07 12.58
CA GLU A 221 8.97 -14.20 11.86
C GLU A 221 9.23 -13.05 10.85
N ALA A 222 8.19 -12.42 10.32
CA ALA A 222 8.36 -11.28 9.42
C ALA A 222 9.08 -10.12 10.10
N ASN A 223 8.87 -9.94 11.40
CA ASN A 223 9.51 -8.92 12.21
C ASN A 223 11.02 -9.17 12.36
N LYS A 224 11.40 -10.44 12.56
CA LYS A 224 12.83 -10.83 12.61
C LYS A 224 13.52 -10.59 11.27
N LEU A 225 12.81 -10.75 10.16
CA LEU A 225 13.34 -10.49 8.83
C LEU A 225 13.67 -9.01 8.63
N VAL A 226 12.73 -8.11 8.97
CA VAL A 226 12.93 -6.66 8.82
C VAL A 226 13.96 -6.14 9.79
N GLY A 227 13.96 -6.64 11.03
CA GLY A 227 14.90 -6.24 12.10
C GLY A 227 16.34 -6.77 11.96
N GLY A 228 16.60 -7.66 11.01
CA GLY A 228 17.95 -8.26 10.85
C GLY A 228 18.93 -7.44 9.99
N GLY A 229 18.70 -6.12 9.80
CA GLY A 229 19.52 -5.28 8.92
C GLY A 229 19.46 -5.68 7.44
N LYS A 230 18.41 -6.40 7.05
CA LYS A 230 18.21 -6.89 5.68
C LYS A 230 17.53 -5.87 4.78
N VAL A 231 16.81 -4.91 5.33
CA VAL A 231 16.30 -3.76 4.58
C VAL A 231 17.44 -2.79 4.37
N ARG A 232 18.02 -2.80 3.17
CA ARG A 232 19.23 -2.04 2.86
C ARG A 232 18.99 -0.73 2.14
N CYS A 233 17.83 -0.58 1.52
CA CYS A 233 17.48 0.66 0.86
C CYS A 233 16.94 1.69 1.87
N PRO A 234 17.01 2.99 1.56
CA PRO A 234 16.34 4.02 2.37
C PRO A 234 14.83 3.81 2.42
N VAL A 235 14.25 3.98 3.61
CA VAL A 235 12.82 3.79 3.84
C VAL A 235 12.22 5.02 4.52
N THR A 236 11.11 5.54 4.01
CA THR A 236 10.23 6.42 4.78
C THR A 236 9.07 5.60 5.32
N VAL A 237 8.90 5.60 6.63
CA VAL A 237 7.73 5.04 7.32
C VAL A 237 6.84 6.21 7.71
N ALA A 238 5.79 6.42 6.92
CA ALA A 238 4.85 7.51 7.12
C ALA A 238 3.60 7.03 7.87
N HIS A 239 3.02 7.90 8.69
CA HIS A 239 1.78 7.63 9.38
C HIS A 239 0.92 8.89 9.52
N GLY A 240 -0.40 8.70 9.50
CA GLY A 240 -1.40 9.74 9.66
C GLY A 240 -1.66 10.08 11.12
N ALA A 241 -2.73 10.85 11.35
CA ALA A 241 -3.19 11.21 12.68
C ALA A 241 -3.53 9.97 13.51
N THR A 242 -3.19 10.03 14.77
CA THR A 242 -3.46 8.97 15.74
C THR A 242 -4.94 8.86 16.08
N HIS A 243 -5.73 9.91 15.77
CA HIS A 243 -7.15 9.95 16.10
C HIS A 243 -7.93 10.82 15.10
N ASP A 244 -8.68 10.18 14.21
CA ASP A 244 -9.77 10.83 13.48
C ASP A 244 -11.08 10.21 13.96
N PRO A 245 -12.01 11.03 14.52
CA PRO A 245 -13.33 10.54 14.94
C PRO A 245 -14.15 9.93 13.79
N ARG A 246 -13.76 10.20 12.53
CA ARG A 246 -14.38 9.64 11.33
C ARG A 246 -13.78 8.29 10.93
N ASP A 247 -12.62 7.95 11.44
CA ASP A 247 -11.95 6.67 11.18
C ASP A 247 -12.55 5.59 12.08
N VAL A 248 -13.72 5.12 11.68
CA VAL A 248 -14.51 4.18 12.45
C VAL A 248 -14.31 2.75 11.95
N TYR A 249 -13.07 2.31 11.84
CA TYR A 249 -12.82 0.87 11.80
C TYR A 249 -13.07 0.19 13.16
N GLY A 250 -13.96 0.77 13.97
CA GLY A 250 -14.19 0.27 15.32
C GLY A 250 -12.92 0.32 16.17
N ARG A 251 -12.01 1.22 15.84
CA ARG A 251 -10.80 1.44 16.62
C ARG A 251 -11.20 1.92 17.99
N SER A 252 -10.82 1.16 18.99
CA SER A 252 -10.79 1.70 20.33
C SER A 252 -9.80 2.88 20.38
N PRO A 253 -9.89 3.79 21.33
CA PRO A 253 -8.84 4.80 21.55
C PRO A 253 -7.43 4.22 21.61
N ASN A 254 -7.29 2.93 21.96
CA ASN A 254 -6.02 2.21 22.01
C ASN A 254 -5.51 1.83 20.60
N ASP A 255 -6.39 1.66 19.61
CA ASP A 255 -5.98 1.33 18.23
C ASP A 255 -5.43 2.57 17.48
N ALA A 256 -5.91 3.76 17.80
CA ALA A 256 -5.39 5.02 17.24
C ALA A 256 -3.94 5.31 17.68
N ILE A 257 -3.58 4.89 18.89
CA ILE A 257 -2.22 4.98 19.44
C ILE A 257 -1.29 4.03 18.69
N TYR A 258 -1.82 2.96 18.10
CA TYR A 258 -1.03 1.90 17.51
C TYR A 258 -0.20 2.38 16.30
N SER A 259 -0.78 3.10 15.34
CA SER A 259 -0.04 3.60 14.17
C SER A 259 1.08 4.58 14.56
N SER A 260 0.85 5.44 15.55
CA SER A 260 1.86 6.38 16.04
C SER A 260 3.02 5.70 16.79
N ILE A 261 2.79 4.52 17.34
CA ILE A 261 3.82 3.72 18.03
C ILE A 261 4.52 2.79 17.05
N ILE A 262 3.77 2.15 16.14
CA ILE A 262 4.31 1.17 15.20
C ILE A 262 5.32 1.78 14.26
N SER A 263 5.03 2.92 13.64
CA SER A 263 5.92 3.50 12.64
C SER A 263 7.30 3.83 13.20
N PRO A 264 7.45 4.47 14.37
CA PRO A 264 8.75 4.63 15.02
C PRO A 264 9.44 3.30 15.34
N VAL A 265 8.70 2.29 15.83
CA VAL A 265 9.28 0.97 16.14
C VAL A 265 9.76 0.27 14.88
N ILE A 266 9.00 0.32 13.77
CA ILE A 266 9.45 -0.24 12.49
C ILE A 266 10.72 0.47 12.02
N ALA A 267 10.76 1.80 12.13
CA ALA A 267 11.94 2.58 11.77
C ALA A 267 13.15 2.20 12.65
N GLU A 268 12.95 1.99 13.95
CA GLU A 268 14.00 1.49 14.84
C GLU A 268 14.52 0.11 14.42
N TYR A 269 13.62 -0.80 14.02
CA TYR A 269 14.02 -2.12 13.51
C TYR A 269 14.81 -2.05 12.20
N ILE A 270 14.47 -1.15 11.29
CA ILE A 270 15.18 -0.94 10.02
C ILE A 270 16.54 -0.28 10.30
N GLY A 271 16.62 0.61 11.30
CA GLY A 271 17.83 1.31 11.70
C GLY A 271 18.09 2.59 10.90
N GLU A 272 19.36 2.90 10.67
CA GLU A 272 19.82 4.19 10.10
C GLU A 272 19.26 4.54 8.71
N ASN A 273 18.76 3.55 7.98
CA ASN A 273 18.13 3.76 6.67
C ASN A 273 16.68 4.21 6.75
N ALA A 274 16.08 4.28 7.94
CA ALA A 274 14.67 4.61 8.10
C ALA A 274 14.46 6.07 8.52
N PHE A 275 13.40 6.66 7.94
CA PHE A 275 12.90 7.99 8.29
C PHE A 275 11.44 7.87 8.69
N VAL A 276 11.04 8.50 9.77
CA VAL A 276 9.63 8.58 10.18
C VAL A 276 9.04 9.89 9.70
N GLU A 277 7.86 9.81 9.10
CA GLU A 277 7.08 10.99 8.69
C GLU A 277 5.70 10.96 9.35
N TYR A 278 5.37 12.01 10.08
CA TYR A 278 4.07 12.16 10.72
C TYR A 278 3.22 13.21 10.01
N VAL A 279 1.97 12.85 9.69
CA VAL A 279 1.04 13.69 8.94
C VAL A 279 -0.25 13.88 9.72
N PRO A 280 -0.36 14.94 10.51
CA PRO A 280 -1.47 15.12 11.47
C PRO A 280 -2.85 15.28 10.80
N ALA A 281 -2.89 15.69 9.52
CA ALA A 281 -4.15 15.92 8.80
C ALA A 281 -4.76 14.67 8.19
N LEU A 282 -4.05 13.55 8.16
CA LEU A 282 -4.48 12.33 7.46
C LEU A 282 -4.78 11.19 8.44
N THR A 283 -5.64 10.28 7.98
CA THR A 283 -5.98 9.03 8.68
C THR A 283 -5.18 7.86 8.10
N HIS A 284 -5.51 6.62 8.52
CA HIS A 284 -5.00 5.40 7.88
C HIS A 284 -5.21 5.38 6.35
N PHE A 285 -6.19 6.10 5.84
CA PHE A 285 -6.47 6.19 4.40
C PHE A 285 -5.75 7.36 3.72
N GLY A 286 -4.75 7.97 4.37
CA GLY A 286 -4.06 9.16 3.88
C GLY A 286 -3.75 9.18 2.39
N PRO A 287 -3.14 8.14 1.81
CA PRO A 287 -2.85 8.08 0.37
C PRO A 287 -4.07 8.14 -0.55
N LEU A 288 -5.25 7.80 -0.03
CA LEU A 288 -6.53 7.74 -0.73
C LEU A 288 -7.48 8.87 -0.31
N GLN A 289 -7.12 9.57 0.77
CA GLN A 289 -7.85 10.69 1.33
C GLN A 289 -7.39 12.04 0.76
N ASP A 290 -6.08 12.15 0.47
CA ASP A 290 -5.47 13.33 -0.13
C ASP A 290 -4.30 12.91 -1.02
N THR A 291 -4.61 12.63 -2.30
CA THR A 291 -3.64 12.18 -3.29
C THR A 291 -2.62 13.25 -3.67
N VAL A 292 -3.00 14.52 -3.57
CA VAL A 292 -2.10 15.66 -3.82
C VAL A 292 -1.03 15.75 -2.74
N TRP A 293 -1.45 15.69 -1.48
CA TRP A 293 -0.50 15.63 -0.37
C TRP A 293 0.41 14.41 -0.48
N PHE A 294 -0.19 13.25 -0.73
CA PHE A 294 0.54 11.99 -0.85
C PHE A 294 1.63 12.07 -1.92
N ALA A 295 1.31 12.59 -3.12
CA ALA A 295 2.28 12.76 -4.19
C ALA A 295 3.42 13.71 -3.82
N LYS A 296 3.14 14.80 -3.09
CA LYS A 296 4.15 15.72 -2.56
C LYS A 296 5.05 15.04 -1.53
N SER A 297 4.50 14.25 -0.63
CA SER A 297 5.25 13.52 0.38
C SER A 297 6.18 12.48 -0.26
N VAL A 298 5.70 11.71 -1.24
CA VAL A 298 6.54 10.81 -2.03
C VAL A 298 7.64 11.58 -2.76
N GLY A 299 7.34 12.75 -3.34
CA GLY A 299 8.33 13.63 -3.96
C GLY A 299 9.43 14.08 -2.98
N ALA A 300 9.05 14.45 -1.76
CA ALA A 300 9.99 14.80 -0.70
C ALA A 300 10.87 13.60 -0.27
N HIS A 301 10.28 12.41 -0.18
CA HIS A 301 11.04 11.17 0.04
C HIS A 301 12.10 10.95 -1.03
N LEU A 302 11.71 11.00 -2.30
CA LEU A 302 12.64 10.78 -3.43
C LEU A 302 13.79 11.80 -3.46
N SER A 303 13.51 13.05 -3.11
CA SER A 303 14.54 14.08 -2.96
C SER A 303 15.51 13.77 -1.83
N ARG A 304 14.99 13.33 -0.69
CA ARG A 304 15.79 12.99 0.49
C ARG A 304 16.74 11.84 0.20
N VAL A 305 16.25 10.79 -0.46
CA VAL A 305 17.05 9.59 -0.73
C VAL A 305 17.96 9.70 -1.96
N GLY A 306 17.85 10.78 -2.73
CA GLY A 306 18.72 11.05 -3.87
C GLY A 306 18.47 10.17 -5.09
N VAL A 307 17.38 9.39 -5.13
CA VAL A 307 17.00 8.56 -6.29
C VAL A 307 16.87 9.44 -7.55
N ALA A 308 16.45 10.70 -7.34
CA ALA A 308 16.29 11.68 -8.40
C ALA A 308 17.61 12.19 -9.00
N LYS A 309 18.77 11.95 -8.39
CA LYS A 309 20.06 12.58 -8.77
C LYS A 309 21.07 11.63 -9.41
N GLY A 310 20.71 10.38 -9.68
CA GLY A 310 21.64 9.44 -10.33
C GLY A 310 22.97 9.28 -9.59
N ARG A 311 22.98 9.39 -8.25
CA ARG A 311 24.19 9.16 -7.49
C ARG A 311 24.51 7.67 -7.53
N SER A 312 25.45 7.29 -8.40
CA SER A 312 26.18 6.03 -8.25
C SER A 312 26.74 5.99 -6.82
N ARG A 313 26.37 4.98 -6.06
CA ARG A 313 27.10 4.64 -4.84
C ARG A 313 28.51 4.21 -5.28
N LEU A 314 29.50 5.05 -5.02
CA LEU A 314 30.91 4.64 -5.00
C LEU A 314 31.14 3.68 -3.85
#